data_807e3571ed942ab3683fc7aedb3abc5f
#
_entry.id   807e3571ed942ab3683fc7aedb3abc5f
#
_cell.length_a   1.000
_cell.length_b   1.000
_cell.length_c   1.000
_cell.angle_alpha   90.00
_cell.angle_beta   90.00
_cell.angle_gamma   90.00
#
_symmetry.space_group_name_H-M   'P 1'
#
loop_
_entity.id
_entity.type
_entity.pdbx_description
1 polymer ?
#
loop_
_entity_poly.entity_id
_entity_poly.type
_entity_poly.pdbx_seq_one_letter_code
_entity_poly.pdbx_strand_id
1 'polypeptide(L)'
;VPGPEWYTLGERRRWPVIEPAGPIRCTRPVVVLANGLTFSAAELFTDLMAQLSNVTVVGETTGGGSGGCDDDATGEYVLPSGIEIRIPTVDGRRADGTPWETVGVEPDVRVAQTEADLRAGRDRPLEYALELLGAGVWR
;
A
#
# COMPACT_ATOMS: atom_id res chain seq x y z
N VAL A 1 -9.88 11.04 6.07
CA VAL A 1 -9.78 9.67 5.57
C VAL A 1 -9.92 8.74 6.75
N PRO A 2 -10.87 7.78 6.73
CA PRO A 2 -10.97 6.76 7.77
C PRO A 2 -9.67 5.98 7.89
N GLY A 3 -9.16 5.87 9.11
CA GLY A 3 -7.96 5.09 9.40
C GLY A 3 -8.23 3.59 9.36
N PRO A 4 -7.19 2.78 9.16
CA PRO A 4 -7.30 1.33 9.18
C PRO A 4 -7.65 0.79 10.57
N GLU A 5 -8.16 -0.42 10.58
CA GLU A 5 -8.41 -1.17 11.81
C GLU A 5 -7.34 -2.25 11.98
N TRP A 6 -6.87 -2.41 13.21
CA TRP A 6 -5.89 -3.42 13.59
C TRP A 6 -6.48 -4.31 14.68
N TYR A 7 -6.30 -5.59 14.53
CA TYR A 7 -6.71 -6.58 15.52
C TYR A 7 -5.45 -7.25 16.04
N THR A 8 -5.12 -7.02 17.31
CA THR A 8 -4.15 -7.85 18.04
C THR A 8 -4.88 -8.99 18.72
N LEU A 9 -4.15 -9.99 19.23
CA LEU A 9 -4.71 -11.10 20.00
C LEU A 9 -5.44 -10.57 21.26
N GLY A 10 -6.68 -10.10 21.10
CA GLY A 10 -7.57 -9.65 22.18
C GLY A 10 -8.02 -8.20 22.13
N GLU A 11 -7.43 -7.32 21.34
CA GLU A 11 -7.82 -5.93 21.27
C GLU A 11 -8.01 -5.46 19.82
N ARG A 12 -9.13 -4.76 19.58
CA ARG A 12 -9.38 -4.04 18.35
C ARG A 12 -8.88 -2.61 18.51
N ARG A 13 -7.86 -2.24 17.77
CA ARG A 13 -7.39 -0.85 17.68
C ARG A 13 -7.84 -0.26 16.35
N ARG A 14 -8.50 0.88 16.40
CA ARG A 14 -8.83 1.66 15.22
C ARG A 14 -7.93 2.88 15.17
N TRP A 15 -7.28 3.09 14.06
CA TRP A 15 -6.54 4.32 13.85
C TRP A 15 -7.53 5.47 13.72
N PRO A 16 -7.22 6.64 14.31
CA PRO A 16 -8.07 7.81 14.17
C PRO A 16 -8.16 8.25 12.72
N VAL A 17 -9.20 8.99 12.41
CA VAL A 17 -9.31 9.69 11.11
C VAL A 17 -8.06 10.55 10.93
N ILE A 18 -7.40 10.40 9.79
CA ILE A 18 -6.25 11.24 9.45
C ILE A 18 -6.78 12.59 8.99
N GLU A 19 -6.63 13.58 9.85
CA GLU A 19 -7.01 14.96 9.55
C GLU A 19 -5.89 15.67 8.77
N PRO A 20 -6.26 16.55 7.82
CA PRO A 20 -5.27 17.34 7.12
C PRO A 20 -4.49 18.22 8.09
N ALA A 21 -3.16 18.10 8.09
CA ALA A 21 -2.28 18.91 8.90
C ALA A 21 -1.49 19.91 8.02
N GLY A 22 -1.35 21.14 8.51
CA GLY A 22 -0.56 22.17 7.84
C GLY A 22 -1.35 23.11 6.91
N PRO A 23 -0.71 24.19 6.46
CA PRO A 23 -1.35 25.29 5.71
C PRO A 23 -1.52 24.99 4.22
N ILE A 24 -0.81 23.99 3.69
CA ILE A 24 -0.79 23.70 2.26
C ILE A 24 -1.61 22.44 1.98
N ARG A 25 -2.55 22.53 1.05
CA ARG A 25 -3.33 21.38 0.54
C ARG A 25 -3.00 21.16 -0.92
N CYS A 26 -2.63 19.94 -1.28
CA CYS A 26 -2.48 19.54 -2.66
C CYS A 26 -3.84 19.11 -3.21
N THR A 27 -4.39 19.91 -4.12
CA THR A 27 -5.65 19.62 -4.83
C THR A 27 -5.41 19.19 -6.28
N ARG A 28 -4.15 19.12 -6.70
CA ARG A 28 -3.76 18.68 -8.04
C ARG A 28 -3.94 17.17 -8.17
N PRO A 29 -4.16 16.64 -9.38
CA PRO A 29 -4.11 15.21 -9.61
C PRO A 29 -2.79 14.60 -9.11
N VAL A 30 -2.91 13.45 -8.48
CA VAL A 30 -1.78 12.66 -7.98
C VAL A 30 -1.92 11.25 -8.51
N VAL A 31 -0.83 10.65 -8.97
CA VAL A 31 -0.78 9.24 -9.32
C VAL A 31 0.13 8.50 -8.36
N VAL A 32 -0.36 7.42 -7.81
CA VAL A 32 0.41 6.48 -6.99
C VAL A 32 0.72 5.26 -7.84
N LEU A 33 2.00 4.93 -7.98
CA LEU A 33 2.45 3.72 -8.67
C LEU A 33 2.57 2.58 -7.66
N ALA A 34 1.96 1.44 -7.97
CA ALA A 34 1.99 0.25 -7.13
C ALA A 34 2.20 -1.02 -7.95
N ASN A 35 2.77 -2.04 -7.34
CA ASN A 35 2.94 -3.36 -7.95
C ASN A 35 3.02 -4.45 -6.88
N GLY A 36 3.17 -5.71 -7.30
CA GLY A 36 3.25 -6.86 -6.40
C GLY A 36 4.42 -6.85 -5.40
N LEU A 37 5.36 -5.91 -5.49
CA LEU A 37 6.44 -5.70 -4.52
C LEU A 37 6.14 -4.55 -3.55
N THR A 38 4.96 -3.95 -3.65
CA THR A 38 4.47 -2.96 -2.69
C THR A 38 3.91 -3.71 -1.48
N PHE A 39 4.58 -3.63 -0.32
CA PHE A 39 4.23 -4.37 0.89
C PHE A 39 4.12 -3.47 2.13
N SER A 40 3.39 -3.92 3.15
CA SER A 40 3.36 -3.38 4.50
C SER A 40 3.02 -1.88 4.53
N ALA A 41 3.88 -1.04 5.09
CA ALA A 41 3.66 0.40 5.18
C ALA A 41 3.38 1.07 3.82
N ALA A 42 3.93 0.53 2.73
CA ALA A 42 3.66 1.02 1.38
C ALA A 42 2.24 0.66 0.93
N GLU A 43 1.69 -0.48 1.34
CA GLU A 43 0.28 -0.83 1.08
C GLU A 43 -0.66 0.07 1.85
N LEU A 44 -0.34 0.31 3.14
CA LEU A 44 -1.09 1.25 3.97
C LEU A 44 -1.12 2.65 3.34
N PHE A 45 0.03 3.14 2.88
CA PHE A 45 0.11 4.41 2.16
C PHE A 45 -0.75 4.39 0.90
N THR A 46 -0.65 3.32 0.09
CA THR A 46 -1.43 3.19 -1.16
C THR A 46 -2.93 3.19 -0.88
N ASP A 47 -3.39 2.43 0.11
CA ASP A 47 -4.80 2.35 0.50
C ASP A 47 -5.34 3.69 1.02
N LEU A 48 -4.56 4.39 1.85
CA LEU A 48 -4.93 5.70 2.36
C LEU A 48 -4.99 6.75 1.24
N MET A 49 -4.05 6.72 0.32
CA MET A 49 -4.04 7.63 -0.83
C MET A 49 -5.18 7.35 -1.79
N ALA A 50 -5.53 6.09 -2.04
CA ALA A 50 -6.64 5.68 -2.90
C ALA A 50 -8.01 6.22 -2.43
N GLN A 51 -8.16 6.58 -1.16
CA GLN A 51 -9.38 7.18 -0.62
C GLN A 51 -9.55 8.67 -0.97
N LEU A 52 -8.53 9.30 -1.54
CA LEU A 52 -8.56 10.72 -1.91
C LEU A 52 -9.07 10.90 -3.33
N SER A 53 -10.03 11.81 -3.52
CA SER A 53 -10.71 12.03 -4.81
C SER A 53 -9.81 12.56 -5.94
N ASN A 54 -8.63 13.09 -5.62
CA ASN A 54 -7.65 13.58 -6.57
C ASN A 54 -6.49 12.61 -6.80
N VAL A 55 -6.58 11.39 -6.26
CA VAL A 55 -5.56 10.34 -6.41
C VAL A 55 -6.06 9.25 -7.34
N THR A 56 -5.16 8.72 -8.17
CA THR A 56 -5.37 7.53 -8.99
C THR A 56 -4.22 6.56 -8.74
N VAL A 57 -4.54 5.33 -8.39
CA VAL A 57 -3.54 4.25 -8.25
C VAL A 57 -3.37 3.56 -9.60
N VAL A 58 -2.14 3.48 -10.08
CA VAL A 58 -1.80 2.89 -11.38
C VAL A 58 -0.75 1.78 -11.18
N GLY A 59 -0.93 0.67 -11.87
CA GLY A 59 0.04 -0.42 -11.88
C GLY A 59 -0.60 -1.78 -11.67
N GLU A 60 -0.13 -2.52 -10.70
CA GLU A 60 -0.63 -3.86 -10.37
C GLU A 60 -1.07 -3.92 -8.90
N THR A 61 -1.87 -4.93 -8.57
CA THR A 61 -2.25 -5.22 -7.17
C THR A 61 -1.01 -5.32 -6.30
N THR A 62 -1.06 -4.71 -5.13
CA THR A 62 0.05 -4.79 -4.17
C THR A 62 0.23 -6.21 -3.62
N GLY A 63 1.31 -6.46 -2.91
CA GLY A 63 1.71 -7.81 -2.52
C GLY A 63 0.83 -8.51 -1.50
N GLY A 64 -0.03 -7.79 -0.78
CA GLY A 64 -0.91 -8.39 0.23
C GLY A 64 -0.16 -8.91 1.45
N GLY A 65 0.86 -8.19 1.89
CA GLY A 65 1.68 -8.56 3.05
C GLY A 65 1.74 -7.44 4.09
N SER A 66 0.63 -7.19 4.75
CA SER A 66 0.47 -6.12 5.74
C SER A 66 0.43 -6.60 7.19
N GLY A 67 0.58 -7.90 7.41
CA GLY A 67 0.66 -8.47 8.75
C GLY A 67 1.94 -8.01 9.45
N GLY A 68 1.78 -7.16 10.47
CA GLY A 68 2.88 -6.71 11.33
C GLY A 68 3.00 -7.56 12.60
N CYS A 69 4.06 -7.31 13.35
CA CYS A 69 4.15 -7.72 14.74
C CYS A 69 3.90 -6.49 15.62
N ASP A 70 3.16 -6.65 16.71
CA ASP A 70 3.03 -5.60 17.72
C ASP A 70 4.38 -5.47 18.44
N ASP A 71 4.75 -4.27 18.90
CA ASP A 71 6.07 -4.00 19.55
C ASP A 71 6.32 -4.82 20.81
N ASP A 72 5.24 -5.33 21.44
CA ASP A 72 5.31 -6.27 22.56
C ASP A 72 5.30 -7.75 22.10
N ALA A 73 5.55 -8.01 20.83
CA ALA A 73 5.12 -9.24 20.21
C ALA A 73 6.06 -10.42 20.34
N THR A 74 5.44 -11.44 20.77
CA THR A 74 5.83 -12.84 20.76
C THR A 74 5.82 -13.51 19.39
N GLY A 75 5.91 -12.74 18.29
CA GLY A 75 5.87 -13.28 16.92
C GLY A 75 7.21 -13.81 16.40
N GLU A 76 8.27 -13.70 17.19
CA GLU A 76 9.60 -14.15 16.80
C GLU A 76 9.97 -15.45 17.52
N TYR A 77 10.35 -16.46 16.76
CA TYR A 77 10.68 -17.79 17.24
C TYR A 77 12.02 -18.24 16.67
N VAL A 78 12.85 -18.86 17.49
CA VAL A 78 14.08 -19.52 17.04
C VAL A 78 13.88 -21.03 17.12
N LEU A 79 13.96 -21.70 15.97
CA LEU A 79 13.89 -23.16 15.92
C LEU A 79 15.16 -23.80 16.51
N PRO A 80 15.10 -25.08 16.93
CA PRO A 80 16.30 -25.79 17.39
C PRO A 80 17.44 -25.84 16.37
N SER A 81 17.15 -25.67 15.09
CA SER A 81 18.11 -25.54 14.00
C SER A 81 18.81 -24.19 13.91
N GLY A 82 18.41 -23.20 14.73
CA GLY A 82 18.89 -21.83 14.67
C GLY A 82 18.18 -20.95 13.61
N ILE A 83 17.19 -21.48 12.91
CA ILE A 83 16.37 -20.70 11.97
C ILE A 83 15.42 -19.81 12.76
N GLU A 84 15.44 -18.52 12.45
CA GLU A 84 14.50 -17.54 12.99
C GLU A 84 13.23 -17.51 12.15
N ILE A 85 12.08 -17.57 12.79
CA ILE A 85 10.75 -17.47 12.17
C ILE A 85 10.06 -16.26 12.79
N ARG A 86 9.50 -15.40 11.91
CA ARG A 86 8.64 -14.32 12.32
C ARG A 86 7.22 -14.58 11.81
N ILE A 87 6.27 -14.63 12.74
CA ILE A 87 4.85 -14.87 12.43
C ILE A 87 4.09 -13.58 12.76
N PRO A 88 3.31 -13.02 11.80
CA PRO A 88 2.46 -11.88 12.07
C PRO A 88 1.52 -12.13 13.24
N THR A 89 1.41 -11.16 14.12
CA THR A 89 0.50 -11.19 15.29
C THR A 89 -0.64 -10.20 15.19
N VAL A 90 -0.67 -9.43 14.10
CA VAL A 90 -1.66 -8.41 13.84
C VAL A 90 -2.46 -8.76 12.58
N ASP A 91 -3.79 -8.72 12.67
CA ASP A 91 -4.70 -8.78 11.54
C ASP A 91 -5.09 -7.34 11.14
N GLY A 92 -4.45 -6.83 10.09
CA GLY A 92 -4.71 -5.50 9.56
C GLY A 92 -5.87 -5.51 8.58
N ARG A 93 -6.82 -4.58 8.75
CA ARG A 93 -7.99 -4.44 7.88
C ARG A 93 -8.19 -3.01 7.43
N ARG A 94 -8.74 -2.87 6.22
CA ARG A 94 -9.20 -1.59 5.68
C ARG A 94 -10.40 -1.07 6.48
N ALA A 95 -10.76 0.19 6.24
CA ALA A 95 -11.92 0.80 6.86
C ALA A 95 -13.25 0.10 6.54
N ASP A 96 -13.34 -0.61 5.43
CA ASP A 96 -14.49 -1.43 5.02
C ASP A 96 -14.48 -2.86 5.62
N GLY A 97 -13.43 -3.21 6.37
CA GLY A 97 -13.25 -4.52 6.99
C GLY A 97 -12.53 -5.55 6.11
N THR A 98 -12.19 -5.21 4.86
CA THR A 98 -11.43 -6.11 3.98
C THR A 98 -10.02 -6.31 4.53
N PRO A 99 -9.50 -7.56 4.65
CA PRO A 99 -8.12 -7.79 5.07
C PRO A 99 -7.16 -7.30 3.99
N TRP A 100 -6.02 -6.77 4.39
CA TRP A 100 -4.90 -6.53 3.46
C TRP A 100 -4.14 -7.81 3.16
N GLU A 101 -3.99 -8.66 4.18
CA GLU A 101 -3.23 -9.89 4.08
C GLU A 101 -3.79 -10.79 2.98
N THR A 102 -2.94 -11.23 2.07
CA THR A 102 -3.21 -12.04 0.89
C THR A 102 -4.08 -11.39 -0.20
N VAL A 103 -4.67 -10.23 0.06
CA VAL A 103 -5.57 -9.53 -0.89
C VAL A 103 -4.85 -8.40 -1.62
N GLY A 104 -4.08 -7.59 -0.89
CA GLY A 104 -3.43 -6.41 -1.43
C GLY A 104 -4.40 -5.27 -1.75
N VAL A 105 -3.89 -4.20 -2.33
CA VAL A 105 -4.64 -3.04 -2.81
C VAL A 105 -4.74 -3.12 -4.33
N GLU A 106 -5.96 -3.17 -4.85
CA GLU A 106 -6.20 -3.14 -6.30
C GLU A 106 -5.95 -1.73 -6.84
N PRO A 107 -5.26 -1.57 -7.98
CA PRO A 107 -5.11 -0.28 -8.64
C PRO A 107 -6.42 0.15 -9.33
N ASP A 108 -6.65 1.46 -9.44
CA ASP A 108 -7.73 2.02 -10.24
C ASP A 108 -7.53 1.74 -11.73
N VAL A 109 -6.27 1.74 -12.17
CA VAL A 109 -5.88 1.44 -13.55
C VAL A 109 -4.78 0.39 -13.55
N ARG A 110 -5.11 -0.78 -14.07
CA ARG A 110 -4.14 -1.88 -14.17
C ARG A 110 -3.21 -1.68 -15.37
N VAL A 111 -1.93 -1.51 -15.08
CA VAL A 111 -0.85 -1.40 -16.06
C VAL A 111 0.29 -2.32 -15.64
N ALA A 112 0.44 -3.45 -16.32
CA ALA A 112 1.49 -4.40 -16.02
C ALA A 112 2.84 -3.96 -16.61
N GLN A 113 3.91 -4.23 -15.88
CA GLN A 113 5.29 -4.12 -16.36
C GLN A 113 5.73 -5.47 -16.92
N THR A 114 5.92 -5.55 -18.22
CA THR A 114 6.34 -6.80 -18.87
C THR A 114 7.85 -6.96 -18.91
N GLU A 115 8.31 -8.21 -19.06
CA GLU A 115 9.74 -8.50 -19.27
C GLU A 115 10.28 -7.81 -20.54
N ALA A 116 9.46 -7.72 -21.60
CA ALA A 116 9.84 -7.03 -22.83
C ALA A 116 10.05 -5.53 -22.60
N ASP A 117 9.19 -4.90 -21.79
CA ASP A 117 9.35 -3.50 -21.42
C ASP A 117 10.63 -3.28 -20.62
N LEU A 118 10.91 -4.14 -19.63
CA LEU A 118 12.16 -4.08 -18.86
C LEU A 118 13.39 -4.20 -19.73
N ARG A 119 13.40 -5.15 -20.66
CA ARG A 119 14.51 -5.33 -21.61
C ARG A 119 14.67 -4.13 -22.55
N ALA A 120 13.60 -3.45 -22.86
CA ALA A 120 13.61 -2.22 -23.66
C ALA A 120 13.91 -0.95 -22.87
N GLY A 121 14.15 -1.07 -21.54
CA GLY A 121 14.38 0.07 -20.65
C GLY A 121 13.15 0.96 -20.44
N ARG A 122 11.95 0.42 -20.60
CA ARG A 122 10.69 1.15 -20.47
C ARG A 122 10.06 0.88 -19.11
N ASP A 123 9.47 1.90 -18.52
CA ASP A 123 8.62 1.82 -17.33
C ASP A 123 7.18 2.14 -17.75
N ARG A 124 6.41 1.09 -18.08
CA ARG A 124 5.05 1.25 -18.59
C ARG A 124 4.09 1.89 -17.60
N PRO A 125 4.10 1.52 -16.30
CA PRO A 125 3.29 2.21 -15.30
C PRO A 125 3.63 3.71 -15.20
N LEU A 126 4.91 4.06 -15.19
CA LEU A 126 5.35 5.45 -15.15
C LEU A 126 4.96 6.21 -16.41
N GLU A 127 5.16 5.64 -17.60
CA GLU A 127 4.77 6.24 -18.87
C GLU A 127 3.28 6.56 -18.87
N TYR A 128 2.44 5.60 -18.47
CA TYR A 128 0.99 5.78 -18.37
C TYR A 128 0.62 6.88 -17.35
N ALA A 129 1.25 6.88 -16.18
CA ALA A 129 1.03 7.90 -15.16
C ALA A 129 1.33 9.31 -15.67
N LEU A 130 2.43 9.44 -16.42
CA LEU A 130 2.82 10.70 -17.04
C LEU A 130 1.82 11.15 -18.13
N GLU A 131 1.30 10.23 -18.94
CA GLU A 131 0.23 10.50 -19.89
C GLU A 131 -1.04 10.97 -19.19
N LEU A 132 -1.45 10.26 -18.14
CA LEU A 132 -2.65 10.59 -17.35
C LEU A 132 -2.55 11.98 -16.71
N LEU A 133 -1.37 12.36 -16.23
CA LEU A 133 -1.12 13.68 -15.65
C LEU A 133 -0.95 14.79 -16.69
N GLY A 134 -1.10 14.50 -17.99
CA GLY A 134 -0.87 15.45 -19.06
C GLY A 134 0.61 15.80 -19.20
N ALA A 135 1.46 14.79 -19.13
CA ALA A 135 2.89 14.91 -19.09
C ALA A 135 3.49 15.75 -20.20
N GLY A 136 3.83 16.94 -19.89
CA GLY A 136 4.47 17.97 -20.68
C GLY A 136 4.46 19.30 -19.96
N VAL A 137 3.74 19.46 -18.87
CA VAL A 137 3.52 20.76 -18.25
C VAL A 137 3.69 20.76 -16.71
N TRP A 138 4.71 20.11 -16.21
CA TRP A 138 5.20 20.49 -14.89
C TRP A 138 6.42 21.41 -15.08
N ARG A 139 6.14 22.69 -15.34
CA ARG A 139 7.13 23.76 -15.29
C ARG A 139 7.05 24.45 -13.95
#